data_5390a11effe1110ccc1c2f315e092df6
#
_entry.id   5390a11effe1110ccc1c2f315e092df6
#
_cell.length_a   1.000
_cell.length_b   1.000
_cell.length_c   1.000
_cell.angle_alpha   90.00
_cell.angle_beta   90.00
_cell.angle_gamma   90.00
#
_symmetry.space_group_name_H-M   'P 1'
#
loop_
_entity.id
_entity.type
_entity.pdbx_description
1 polymer ?
#
loop_
_entity_poly.entity_id
_entity_poly.type
_entity_poly.pdbx_seq_one_letter_code
_entity_poly.pdbx_strand_id
1 'polypeptide(L)'
;MEARPSRIECPEPPKEPEPTNPGRVFDTERVAPRDATESATEQLARGGSRGDGAVDETYDTRVKIAEALEGSARAIGDKPVEPSDAAAIRAAEASAVGGGAGRAAVVVPGGVVERAQAAVAANARLALVGEDKVTMNDVLTWEATMRLPTGKAVTSEVAAAAAEAEAANDPRGKTNPRGVSAALDMAAKHNSEHAQAS
;
A
#
# COMPACT_ATOMS: atom_id res chain seq x y z
N MET A 1 24.67 -66.44 13.08
CA MET A 1 23.27 -66.07 12.94
C MET A 1 23.23 -64.59 12.58
N GLU A 2 23.17 -64.35 11.26
CA GLU A 2 23.11 -62.98 10.72
C GLU A 2 21.65 -62.55 10.56
N ALA A 3 21.28 -61.49 11.25
CA ALA A 3 19.98 -60.86 11.11
C ALA A 3 20.02 -59.89 9.90
N ARG A 4 19.23 -60.18 8.87
CA ARG A 4 19.01 -59.32 7.72
C ARG A 4 18.21 -58.07 8.15
N PRO A 5 18.59 -56.88 7.72
CA PRO A 5 17.77 -55.69 7.96
C PRO A 5 16.52 -55.71 7.06
N SER A 6 15.39 -55.41 7.66
CA SER A 6 14.08 -55.30 6.98
C SER A 6 14.08 -54.11 6.06
N ARG A 7 13.69 -54.33 4.82
CA ARG A 7 13.47 -53.34 3.78
C ARG A 7 12.25 -52.49 4.15
N ILE A 8 12.45 -51.22 4.41
CA ILE A 8 11.38 -50.25 4.60
C ILE A 8 10.86 -49.92 3.20
N GLU A 9 9.63 -50.34 2.90
CA GLU A 9 8.89 -49.91 1.70
C GLU A 9 8.44 -48.45 1.92
N CYS A 10 8.89 -47.57 1.02
CA CYS A 10 8.37 -46.23 0.94
C CYS A 10 6.92 -46.28 0.38
N PRO A 11 5.97 -45.58 0.99
CA PRO A 11 4.63 -45.44 0.42
C PRO A 11 4.69 -44.62 -0.88
N GLU A 12 3.98 -45.10 -1.90
CA GLU A 12 3.82 -44.43 -3.17
C GLU A 12 3.14 -43.05 -2.98
N PRO A 13 3.55 -42.00 -3.72
CA PRO A 13 2.89 -40.72 -3.67
C PRO A 13 1.47 -40.81 -4.25
N PRO A 14 0.51 -40.05 -3.73
CA PRO A 14 -0.85 -40.03 -4.25
C PRO A 14 -0.88 -39.54 -5.69
N LYS A 15 -1.62 -40.26 -6.56
CA LYS A 15 -1.84 -39.92 -7.97
C LYS A 15 -2.49 -38.54 -8.05
N GLU A 16 -1.87 -37.65 -8.82
CA GLU A 16 -2.45 -36.36 -9.20
C GLU A 16 -3.76 -36.58 -9.98
N PRO A 17 -4.82 -35.82 -9.71
CA PRO A 17 -6.02 -35.86 -10.52
C PRO A 17 -5.74 -35.26 -11.90
N GLU A 18 -6.11 -36.02 -12.94
CA GLU A 18 -6.01 -35.57 -14.32
C GLU A 18 -6.84 -34.29 -14.56
N PRO A 19 -6.36 -33.35 -15.38
CA PRO A 19 -7.10 -32.14 -15.71
C PRO A 19 -8.31 -32.49 -16.56
N THR A 20 -9.49 -32.36 -15.97
CA THR A 20 -10.76 -32.39 -16.71
C THR A 20 -10.82 -31.18 -17.65
N ASN A 21 -10.69 -31.48 -18.93
CA ASN A 21 -10.87 -30.55 -20.03
C ASN A 21 -12.36 -30.11 -20.07
N PRO A 22 -12.72 -28.84 -19.81
CA PRO A 22 -14.07 -28.40 -20.06
C PRO A 22 -14.27 -28.25 -21.56
N GLY A 23 -14.95 -29.25 -22.12
CA GLY A 23 -15.33 -29.27 -23.53
C GLY A 23 -16.06 -28.00 -23.91
N ARG A 24 -15.67 -27.50 -25.07
CA ARG A 24 -16.35 -26.50 -25.87
C ARG A 24 -17.85 -26.82 -25.98
N VAL A 25 -18.68 -25.91 -25.48
CA VAL A 25 -20.06 -25.78 -25.94
C VAL A 25 -20.25 -24.33 -26.34
N PHE A 26 -19.83 -24.01 -27.54
CA PHE A 26 -20.37 -22.91 -28.29
C PHE A 26 -21.00 -23.50 -29.54
N ASP A 27 -22.24 -23.95 -29.41
CA ASP A 27 -23.11 -24.10 -30.53
C ASP A 27 -23.57 -22.72 -30.97
N THR A 28 -23.00 -22.29 -32.08
CA THR A 28 -23.47 -21.15 -32.84
C THR A 28 -24.74 -21.55 -33.57
N GLU A 29 -25.86 -21.39 -32.96
CA GLU A 29 -27.12 -21.37 -33.69
C GLU A 29 -27.54 -19.92 -33.95
N ARG A 30 -27.46 -19.61 -35.15
CA ARG A 30 -27.76 -18.45 -35.95
C ARG A 30 -29.24 -18.12 -35.84
N VAL A 31 -29.61 -17.18 -35.00
CA VAL A 31 -30.90 -16.45 -35.14
C VAL A 31 -30.60 -14.97 -35.03
N ALA A 32 -30.67 -14.32 -36.18
CA ALA A 32 -30.78 -12.86 -36.22
C ALA A 32 -32.20 -12.46 -35.91
N PRO A 33 -32.40 -11.48 -35.07
CA PRO A 33 -33.44 -10.49 -35.28
C PRO A 33 -32.81 -9.13 -35.56
N ARG A 34 -33.03 -8.65 -36.74
CA ARG A 34 -33.03 -7.26 -37.12
C ARG A 34 -34.16 -6.64 -36.30
N ASP A 35 -33.86 -5.86 -35.28
CA ASP A 35 -34.74 -4.84 -34.70
C ASP A 35 -34.29 -4.37 -33.28
N ALA A 36 -33.11 -4.78 -32.79
CA ALA A 36 -32.63 -4.37 -31.49
C ALA A 36 -31.64 -3.16 -31.50
N THR A 37 -31.30 -2.67 -32.71
CA THR A 37 -30.31 -1.59 -32.85
C THR A 37 -30.92 -0.18 -32.87
N GLU A 38 -32.22 -0.05 -33.17
CA GLU A 38 -32.86 1.28 -33.11
C GLU A 38 -33.31 1.69 -31.72
N SER A 39 -33.61 0.72 -30.85
CA SER A 39 -34.07 1.05 -29.48
C SER A 39 -32.96 1.47 -28.51
N ALA A 40 -31.73 1.03 -28.76
CA ALA A 40 -30.60 1.38 -27.90
C ALA A 40 -30.06 2.80 -28.19
N THR A 41 -30.15 3.25 -29.44
CA THR A 41 -29.75 4.61 -29.83
C THR A 41 -30.76 5.68 -29.37
N GLU A 42 -32.04 5.32 -29.31
CA GLU A 42 -33.08 6.26 -28.86
C GLU A 42 -33.09 6.42 -27.34
N GLN A 43 -32.70 5.38 -26.56
CA GLN A 43 -32.53 5.50 -25.11
C GLN A 43 -31.30 6.29 -24.73
N LEU A 44 -30.22 6.22 -25.49
CA LEU A 44 -29.03 7.07 -25.30
C LEU A 44 -29.29 8.54 -25.65
N ALA A 45 -30.17 8.81 -26.60
CA ALA A 45 -30.54 10.18 -26.98
C ALA A 45 -31.55 10.83 -26.02
N ARG A 46 -32.33 10.06 -25.27
CA ARG A 46 -33.28 10.56 -24.27
C ARG A 46 -32.73 10.67 -22.85
N GLY A 47 -31.58 10.05 -22.53
CA GLY A 47 -30.88 10.13 -21.27
C GLY A 47 -29.99 11.35 -21.13
N GLY A 48 -29.83 12.15 -22.16
CA GLY A 48 -28.97 13.31 -22.16
C GLY A 48 -29.69 14.62 -21.98
N SER A 49 -30.28 14.88 -20.82
CA SER A 49 -30.53 16.27 -20.44
C SER A 49 -31.06 16.34 -19.01
N ARG A 50 -30.30 17.04 -18.24
CA ARG A 50 -30.49 17.69 -16.94
C ARG A 50 -29.73 17.08 -15.79
N GLY A 51 -28.50 17.29 -15.82
CA GLY A 51 -27.60 17.50 -14.72
C GLY A 51 -26.53 18.43 -15.25
N ASP A 52 -26.80 19.72 -15.19
CA ASP A 52 -25.79 20.76 -15.21
C ASP A 52 -25.03 20.68 -13.86
N GLY A 53 -24.43 19.52 -13.68
CA GLY A 53 -23.31 19.30 -12.81
C GLY A 53 -22.14 19.22 -13.75
N ALA A 54 -21.45 20.35 -13.97
CA ALA A 54 -20.07 20.27 -14.33
C ALA A 54 -19.48 19.22 -13.36
N VAL A 55 -19.18 18.04 -13.83
CA VAL A 55 -18.22 17.16 -13.18
C VAL A 55 -16.97 17.99 -13.25
N ASP A 56 -16.79 18.79 -12.22
CA ASP A 56 -15.52 19.38 -11.87
C ASP A 56 -14.63 18.17 -11.55
N GLU A 57 -14.11 17.56 -12.61
CA GLU A 57 -12.96 16.67 -12.56
C GLU A 57 -11.75 17.56 -12.24
N THR A 58 -11.83 18.31 -11.15
CA THR A 58 -10.67 18.77 -10.45
C THR A 58 -10.01 17.51 -9.94
N TYR A 59 -9.18 16.94 -10.82
CA TYR A 59 -8.25 15.89 -10.41
C TYR A 59 -7.55 16.43 -9.18
N ASP A 60 -7.81 15.82 -8.04
CA ASP A 60 -7.16 16.19 -6.80
C ASP A 60 -5.65 15.90 -6.95
N THR A 61 -4.91 16.88 -7.42
CA THR A 61 -3.47 16.84 -7.68
C THR A 61 -2.65 16.85 -6.40
N ARG A 62 -3.30 16.95 -5.25
CA ARG A 62 -2.60 16.92 -3.97
C ARG A 62 -1.99 15.56 -3.71
N VAL A 63 -0.73 15.56 -3.30
CA VAL A 63 -0.01 14.35 -2.88
C VAL A 63 -0.68 13.74 -1.66
N LYS A 64 -1.00 12.47 -1.74
CA LYS A 64 -1.62 11.70 -0.65
C LYS A 64 -0.55 11.13 0.29
N ILE A 65 -0.97 10.77 1.51
CA ILE A 65 -0.05 10.19 2.51
C ILE A 65 0.60 8.90 1.98
N ALA A 66 -0.17 8.03 1.33
CA ALA A 66 0.36 6.80 0.74
C ALA A 66 1.44 7.07 -0.32
N GLU A 67 1.20 8.03 -1.22
CA GLU A 67 2.15 8.43 -2.27
C GLU A 67 3.44 9.04 -1.70
N ALA A 68 3.32 9.83 -0.63
CA ALA A 68 4.49 10.40 0.05
C ALA A 68 5.34 9.31 0.74
N LEU A 69 4.71 8.30 1.31
CA LEU A 69 5.41 7.15 1.89
C LEU A 69 6.13 6.32 0.81
N GLU A 70 5.50 6.07 -0.32
CA GLU A 70 6.16 5.43 -1.48
C GLU A 70 7.30 6.28 -2.03
N GLY A 71 7.13 7.60 -2.03
CA GLY A 71 8.17 8.54 -2.41
C GLY A 71 9.41 8.45 -1.52
N SER A 72 9.23 8.24 -0.21
CA SER A 72 10.34 8.05 0.72
C SER A 72 11.12 6.75 0.44
N ALA A 73 10.44 5.68 0.03
CA ALA A 73 11.10 4.43 -0.37
C ALA A 73 12.09 4.62 -1.53
N ARG A 74 11.79 5.53 -2.46
CA ARG A 74 12.73 5.85 -3.56
C ARG A 74 13.98 6.60 -3.09
N ALA A 75 13.90 7.32 -1.98
CA ALA A 75 15.00 8.13 -1.45
C ALA A 75 15.92 7.35 -0.49
N ILE A 76 15.35 6.44 0.29
CA ILE A 76 16.03 5.70 1.35
C ILE A 76 15.72 4.20 1.33
N GLY A 77 15.26 3.68 0.19
CA GLY A 77 14.75 2.31 0.10
C GLY A 77 15.74 1.21 0.44
N ASP A 78 17.01 1.43 0.18
CA ASP A 78 18.13 0.54 0.47
C ASP A 78 18.61 0.60 1.93
N LYS A 79 18.10 1.55 2.73
CA LYS A 79 18.49 1.67 4.13
C LYS A 79 17.68 0.72 5.02
N PRO A 80 18.32 0.15 6.05
CA PRO A 80 17.63 -0.61 7.08
C PRO A 80 16.58 0.26 7.78
N VAL A 81 15.44 -0.35 8.10
CA VAL A 81 14.39 0.32 8.88
C VAL A 81 14.87 0.53 10.32
N GLU A 82 14.83 1.79 10.77
CA GLU A 82 15.18 2.20 12.12
C GLU A 82 13.92 2.47 12.96
N PRO A 83 14.02 2.50 14.31
CA PRO A 83 12.89 2.84 15.18
C PRO A 83 12.28 4.22 14.88
N SER A 84 13.09 5.20 14.50
CA SER A 84 12.66 6.54 14.11
C SER A 84 11.81 6.52 12.84
N ASP A 85 12.18 5.71 11.82
CA ASP A 85 11.40 5.54 10.59
C ASP A 85 10.04 4.91 10.89
N ALA A 86 10.02 3.85 11.71
CA ALA A 86 8.79 3.19 12.11
C ALA A 86 7.85 4.11 12.90
N ALA A 87 8.41 5.03 13.71
CA ALA A 87 7.62 6.03 14.44
C ALA A 87 7.01 7.08 13.50
N ALA A 88 7.78 7.57 12.51
CA ALA A 88 7.28 8.50 11.49
C ALA A 88 6.17 7.87 10.63
N ILE A 89 6.37 6.62 10.18
CA ILE A 89 5.36 5.84 9.45
C ILE A 89 4.09 5.69 10.28
N ARG A 90 4.22 5.39 11.58
CA ARG A 90 3.08 5.26 12.48
C ARG A 90 2.29 6.57 12.62
N ALA A 91 2.97 7.71 12.72
CA ALA A 91 2.30 9.01 12.77
C ALA A 91 1.56 9.31 11.46
N ALA A 92 2.15 8.98 10.32
CA ALA A 92 1.55 9.14 9.00
C ALA A 92 0.31 8.23 8.82
N GLU A 93 0.40 6.93 9.17
CA GLU A 93 -0.72 5.99 9.08
C GLU A 93 -1.88 6.41 10.01
N ALA A 94 -1.57 6.80 11.25
CA ALA A 94 -2.57 7.31 12.20
C ALA A 94 -3.30 8.53 11.63
N SER A 95 -2.59 9.42 10.97
CA SER A 95 -3.17 10.58 10.31
C SER A 95 -4.04 10.18 9.12
N ALA A 96 -3.62 9.19 8.34
CA ALA A 96 -4.37 8.68 7.18
C ALA A 96 -5.73 8.09 7.58
N VAL A 97 -5.78 7.30 8.65
CA VAL A 97 -7.03 6.68 9.15
C VAL A 97 -7.91 7.63 9.98
N GLY A 98 -7.56 8.91 10.06
CA GLY A 98 -8.36 9.92 10.77
C GLY A 98 -8.11 9.98 12.28
N GLY A 99 -7.05 9.36 12.77
CA GLY A 99 -6.53 9.56 14.12
C GLY A 99 -5.85 10.92 14.20
N GLY A 100 -6.55 11.96 14.65
CA GLY A 100 -5.89 13.22 15.03
C GLY A 100 -5.04 13.06 16.28
N ALA A 101 -4.14 14.04 16.54
CA ALA A 101 -3.32 14.08 17.72
C ALA A 101 -4.16 13.83 19.00
N GLY A 102 -3.84 12.76 19.74
CA GLY A 102 -4.52 12.39 20.98
C GLY A 102 -5.51 11.24 20.89
N ARG A 103 -5.82 10.70 19.71
CA ARG A 103 -6.56 9.44 19.57
C ARG A 103 -5.58 8.26 19.53
N ALA A 104 -5.97 7.15 20.19
CA ALA A 104 -5.23 5.91 20.06
C ALA A 104 -5.03 5.58 18.58
N ALA A 105 -3.77 5.44 18.17
CA ALA A 105 -3.44 5.15 16.79
C ALA A 105 -4.07 3.80 16.40
N VAL A 106 -5.06 3.86 15.53
CA VAL A 106 -5.62 2.66 14.92
C VAL A 106 -4.58 2.16 13.93
N VAL A 107 -3.96 1.04 14.25
CA VAL A 107 -3.02 0.36 13.35
C VAL A 107 -3.84 -0.42 12.32
N VAL A 108 -3.56 -0.22 11.05
CA VAL A 108 -4.19 -0.98 9.97
C VAL A 108 -3.61 -2.40 9.95
N PRO A 109 -4.42 -3.46 10.15
CA PRO A 109 -3.91 -4.83 10.12
C PRO A 109 -3.24 -5.16 8.79
N GLY A 110 -1.99 -5.64 8.84
CA GLY A 110 -1.15 -5.87 7.66
C GLY A 110 -0.72 -4.59 6.94
N GLY A 111 -0.90 -3.41 7.56
CA GLY A 111 -0.50 -2.12 7.04
C GLY A 111 1.00 -1.84 7.14
N VAL A 112 1.36 -0.62 6.78
CA VAL A 112 2.76 -0.20 6.73
C VAL A 112 3.40 -0.16 8.12
N VAL A 113 2.66 0.27 9.14
CA VAL A 113 3.15 0.34 10.53
C VAL A 113 3.50 -1.03 11.09
N GLU A 114 2.64 -2.01 10.89
CA GLU A 114 2.89 -3.37 11.38
C GLU A 114 4.15 -3.95 10.74
N ARG A 115 4.33 -3.75 9.43
CA ARG A 115 5.53 -4.16 8.69
C ARG A 115 6.78 -3.43 9.18
N ALA A 116 6.70 -2.11 9.40
CA ALA A 116 7.83 -1.32 9.90
C ALA A 116 8.28 -1.77 11.30
N GLN A 117 7.33 -2.01 12.20
CA GLN A 117 7.63 -2.51 13.53
C GLN A 117 8.25 -3.91 13.52
N ALA A 118 7.73 -4.81 12.66
CA ALA A 118 8.28 -6.14 12.46
C ALA A 118 9.71 -6.07 11.91
N ALA A 119 9.97 -5.15 10.96
CA ALA A 119 11.29 -4.92 10.37
C ALA A 119 12.29 -4.42 11.43
N VAL A 120 11.91 -3.47 12.27
CA VAL A 120 12.75 -2.98 13.38
C VAL A 120 13.12 -4.13 14.34
N ALA A 121 12.13 -4.95 14.72
CA ALA A 121 12.37 -6.10 15.60
C ALA A 121 13.27 -7.17 14.95
N ALA A 122 13.09 -7.41 13.64
CA ALA A 122 13.96 -8.31 12.87
C ALA A 122 15.38 -7.74 12.78
N ASN A 123 15.54 -6.47 12.42
CA ASN A 123 16.84 -5.82 12.29
C ASN A 123 17.66 -5.81 13.59
N ALA A 124 16.98 -5.69 14.74
CA ALA A 124 17.64 -5.81 16.03
C ALA A 124 18.22 -7.22 16.29
N ARG A 125 17.55 -8.27 15.79
CA ARG A 125 18.04 -9.66 15.87
C ARG A 125 19.14 -9.93 14.84
N LEU A 126 18.96 -9.51 13.60
CA LEU A 126 19.90 -9.70 12.50
C LEU A 126 21.24 -8.97 12.75
N ALA A 127 21.22 -7.84 13.45
CA ALA A 127 22.42 -7.14 13.88
C ALA A 127 23.36 -8.00 14.75
N LEU A 128 22.81 -9.01 15.45
CA LEU A 128 23.59 -9.93 16.28
C LEU A 128 24.26 -11.06 15.49
N VAL A 129 23.72 -11.39 14.32
CA VAL A 129 24.20 -12.51 13.50
C VAL A 129 24.91 -12.08 12.20
N GLY A 130 24.92 -10.75 11.92
CA GLY A 130 25.61 -10.21 10.75
C GLY A 130 24.95 -10.48 9.42
N GLU A 131 23.64 -10.77 9.44
CA GLU A 131 22.84 -10.99 8.24
C GLU A 131 22.27 -9.68 7.67
N ASP A 132 21.80 -9.73 6.43
CA ASP A 132 21.19 -8.59 5.75
C ASP A 132 19.93 -8.12 6.47
N LYS A 133 19.82 -6.82 6.64
CA LYS A 133 18.70 -6.19 7.35
C LYS A 133 17.53 -5.93 6.42
N VAL A 134 16.33 -5.96 6.98
CA VAL A 134 15.10 -5.54 6.30
C VAL A 134 15.18 -4.05 6.00
N THR A 135 14.94 -3.68 4.76
CA THR A 135 15.09 -2.32 4.24
C THR A 135 13.76 -1.58 4.16
N MET A 136 13.82 -0.27 3.90
CA MET A 136 12.64 0.55 3.69
C MET A 136 11.84 0.11 2.46
N ASN A 137 12.50 -0.38 1.39
CA ASN A 137 11.83 -0.93 0.23
C ASN A 137 11.00 -2.17 0.55
N ASP A 138 11.43 -2.99 1.50
CA ASP A 138 10.69 -4.19 1.91
C ASP A 138 9.41 -3.84 2.68
N VAL A 139 9.40 -2.69 3.35
CA VAL A 139 8.29 -2.22 4.18
C VAL A 139 7.33 -1.35 3.40
N LEU A 140 7.84 -0.34 2.68
CA LEU A 140 7.04 0.63 1.92
C LEU A 140 6.70 0.11 0.52
N THR A 141 6.19 -1.12 0.46
CA THR A 141 5.72 -1.71 -0.80
C THR A 141 4.38 -1.09 -1.21
N TRP A 142 4.12 -1.06 -2.51
CA TRP A 142 2.83 -0.65 -3.05
C TRP A 142 1.64 -1.39 -2.41
N GLU A 143 1.76 -2.69 -2.16
CA GLU A 143 0.71 -3.48 -1.50
C GLU A 143 0.41 -3.02 -0.07
N ALA A 144 1.44 -2.55 0.66
CA ALA A 144 1.28 -2.06 2.00
C ALA A 144 0.64 -0.66 2.03
N THR A 145 1.07 0.22 1.14
CA THR A 145 0.54 1.59 1.02
C THR A 145 -0.88 1.63 0.49
N MET A 146 -1.25 0.70 -0.39
CA MET A 146 -2.63 0.54 -0.89
C MET A 146 -3.66 0.18 0.21
N ARG A 147 -3.21 -0.27 1.37
CA ARG A 147 -4.10 -0.50 2.53
C ARG A 147 -4.45 0.78 3.27
N LEU A 148 -3.74 1.86 3.01
CA LEU A 148 -4.05 3.17 3.57
C LEU A 148 -5.22 3.82 2.84
N PRO A 149 -6.04 4.63 3.53
CA PRO A 149 -7.08 5.43 2.89
C PRO A 149 -6.48 6.34 1.81
N THR A 150 -6.91 6.18 0.57
CA THR A 150 -6.33 6.85 -0.60
C THR A 150 -6.67 8.34 -0.72
N GLY A 151 -7.71 8.80 -0.01
CA GLY A 151 -8.21 10.18 -0.14
C GLY A 151 -7.53 11.23 0.74
N LYS A 152 -6.64 10.83 1.65
CA LYS A 152 -6.07 11.77 2.63
C LYS A 152 -4.81 12.44 2.08
N ALA A 153 -4.92 13.73 1.77
CA ALA A 153 -3.78 14.55 1.36
C ALA A 153 -2.83 14.81 2.53
N VAL A 154 -1.55 14.98 2.24
CA VAL A 154 -0.55 15.39 3.24
C VAL A 154 -0.77 16.86 3.59
N THR A 155 -0.83 17.16 4.89
CA THR A 155 -0.88 18.52 5.44
C THR A 155 0.36 18.80 6.27
N SER A 156 0.57 20.06 6.63
CA SER A 156 1.69 20.48 7.50
C SER A 156 1.62 19.81 8.87
N GLU A 157 0.42 19.57 9.40
CA GLU A 157 0.23 18.88 10.68
C GLU A 157 0.67 17.41 10.59
N VAL A 158 0.38 16.73 9.48
CA VAL A 158 0.83 15.35 9.24
C VAL A 158 2.35 15.28 9.18
N ALA A 159 2.97 16.20 8.44
CA ALA A 159 4.41 16.27 8.32
C ALA A 159 5.09 16.60 9.67
N ALA A 160 4.53 17.55 10.43
CA ALA A 160 5.03 17.91 11.76
C ALA A 160 4.93 16.74 12.75
N ALA A 161 3.80 16.05 12.79
CA ALA A 161 3.60 14.88 13.65
C ALA A 161 4.59 13.75 13.33
N ALA A 162 4.86 13.51 12.05
CA ALA A 162 5.84 12.52 11.61
C ALA A 162 7.27 12.93 12.01
N ALA A 163 7.62 14.21 11.85
CA ALA A 163 8.93 14.73 12.22
C ALA A 163 9.17 14.67 13.73
N GLU A 164 8.16 15.01 14.54
CA GLU A 164 8.21 14.90 16.00
C GLU A 164 8.39 13.44 16.43
N ALA A 165 7.62 12.52 15.85
CA ALA A 165 7.72 11.09 16.15
C ALA A 165 9.09 10.52 15.77
N GLU A 166 9.62 10.92 14.61
CA GLU A 166 10.94 10.51 14.13
C GLU A 166 12.04 11.01 15.09
N ALA A 167 12.04 12.30 15.42
CA ALA A 167 13.03 12.90 16.32
C ALA A 167 12.97 12.31 17.73
N ALA A 168 11.77 12.05 18.26
CA ALA A 168 11.60 11.44 19.57
C ALA A 168 12.14 10.00 19.68
N ASN A 169 12.26 9.30 18.55
CA ASN A 169 12.74 7.92 18.47
C ASN A 169 14.14 7.79 17.87
N ASP A 170 14.77 8.90 17.47
CA ASP A 170 16.18 8.94 17.07
C ASP A 170 17.09 9.15 18.29
N PRO A 171 18.18 8.40 18.46
CA PRO A 171 19.10 8.55 19.59
C PRO A 171 19.74 9.93 19.70
N ARG A 172 19.78 10.70 18.63
CA ARG A 172 20.34 12.06 18.57
C ARG A 172 19.26 13.15 18.61
N GLY A 173 17.97 12.75 18.68
CA GLY A 173 16.86 13.68 18.65
C GLY A 173 16.70 14.43 17.31
N LYS A 174 17.11 13.84 16.20
CA LYS A 174 17.12 14.49 14.88
C LYS A 174 16.27 13.74 13.88
N THR A 175 15.70 14.48 12.95
CA THR A 175 15.04 13.92 11.77
C THR A 175 16.06 13.59 10.68
N ASN A 176 15.75 12.57 9.88
CA ASN A 176 16.53 12.24 8.68
C ASN A 176 16.12 13.17 7.54
N PRO A 177 17.04 14.00 6.99
CA PRO A 177 16.69 14.98 5.94
C PRO A 177 16.24 14.34 4.62
N ARG A 178 16.36 13.03 4.48
CA ARG A 178 15.89 12.24 3.34
C ARG A 178 14.89 11.16 3.75
N GLY A 179 14.47 11.16 5.03
CA GLY A 179 13.60 10.16 5.62
C GLY A 179 12.12 10.36 5.30
N VAL A 180 11.30 9.62 6.06
CA VAL A 180 9.85 9.63 5.92
C VAL A 180 9.26 11.01 6.21
N SER A 181 9.69 11.66 7.29
CA SER A 181 9.20 12.99 7.66
C SER A 181 9.56 14.06 6.63
N ALA A 182 10.76 13.97 6.02
CA ALA A 182 11.19 14.88 4.97
C ALA A 182 10.34 14.73 3.70
N ALA A 183 9.98 13.50 3.33
CA ALA A 183 9.09 13.25 2.18
C ALA A 183 7.68 13.81 2.43
N LEU A 184 7.15 13.66 3.64
CA LEU A 184 5.87 14.24 4.04
C LEU A 184 5.92 15.77 4.07
N ASP A 185 7.01 16.38 4.53
CA ASP A 185 7.18 17.84 4.52
C ASP A 185 7.20 18.41 3.11
N MET A 186 7.92 17.76 2.18
CA MET A 186 7.92 18.15 0.78
C MET A 186 6.52 18.04 0.15
N ALA A 187 5.80 16.97 0.44
CA ALA A 187 4.44 16.77 -0.03
C ALA A 187 3.47 17.82 0.55
N ALA A 188 3.59 18.16 1.82
CA ALA A 188 2.79 19.19 2.47
C ALA A 188 3.01 20.58 1.85
N LYS A 189 4.27 20.92 1.59
CA LYS A 189 4.63 22.18 0.91
C LYS A 189 4.04 22.26 -0.49
N HIS A 190 4.21 21.20 -1.29
CA HIS A 190 3.62 21.08 -2.60
C HIS A 190 2.10 21.27 -2.56
N ASN A 191 1.41 20.60 -1.64
CA ASN A 191 -0.04 20.72 -1.49
C ASN A 191 -0.50 22.11 -1.08
N SER A 192 0.28 22.80 -0.23
CA SER A 192 -0.03 24.18 0.20
C SER A 192 0.15 25.21 -0.93
N GLU A 193 1.16 25.05 -1.77
CA GLU A 193 1.41 25.89 -2.93
C GLU A 193 0.29 25.75 -3.97
N HIS A 194 -0.15 24.53 -4.23
CA HIS A 194 -1.28 24.28 -5.13
C HIS A 194 -2.60 24.86 -4.61
N ALA A 195 -2.85 24.80 -3.31
CA ALA A 195 -4.05 25.36 -2.71
C ALA A 195 -4.11 26.91 -2.80
N GLN A 196 -2.96 27.58 -2.94
CA GLN A 196 -2.90 29.06 -3.09
C GLN A 196 -2.99 29.50 -4.55
N ALA A 197 -2.77 28.60 -5.50
CA ALA A 197 -2.78 28.89 -6.93
C ALA A 197 -4.14 28.63 -7.61
N SER A 198 -5.08 28.00 -6.89
CA SER A 198 -6.44 27.66 -7.34
C SER A 198 -7.46 28.65 -6.82
#